data_8e0d4734045969b7f273acc3512efc9e
#
_entry.id   8e0d4734045969b7f273acc3512efc9e
#
_cell.length_a   1.000
_cell.length_b   1.000
_cell.length_c   1.000
_cell.angle_alpha   90.00
_cell.angle_beta   90.00
_cell.angle_gamma   90.00
#
_symmetry.space_group_name_H-M   'P 1'
#
loop_
_entity.id
_entity.type
_entity.pdbx_description
1 polymer ?
#
loop_
_entity_poly.entity_id
_entity_poly.type
_entity_poly.pdbx_seq_one_letter_code
_entity_poly.pdbx_strand_id
1 'polypeptide(L)'
;MGNEFSGVVEEVGNNVDEFSVGDRVYCRMPLDKIGAFAEFAAVNKNALAKIPDYLSFEQAACVPLTALTAYQSFDLMKVKENERIFISGGTGSLGAMAIPIAKNFGLKVITNGSAKNKERVIDLGVDEFIDYRTQDYSEILSDIDYVLDTLGEKELEKEFKILKNDGILVSLKGMPNKEFAERMGLSSIKKVLFGVVGRKFDKIAQKKNQKYYFLFVNENGAQLSQVSKIFEQNKIQPSIDEIFELSEVNKALKKVDNGESKGKTLLKIN
;
A
#
# COMPACT_ATOMS: atom_id res chain seq x y z
N MET A 1 10.11 10.48 14.09
CA MET A 1 9.11 9.45 13.74
C MET A 1 8.15 9.99 12.69
N GLY A 2 7.21 9.18 12.19
CA GLY A 2 6.30 9.59 11.11
C GLY A 2 6.82 9.22 9.71
N ASN A 3 6.03 8.41 8.98
CA ASN A 3 6.42 7.84 7.68
C ASN A 3 5.84 8.59 6.48
N GLU A 4 4.86 9.43 6.70
CA GLU A 4 4.17 10.17 5.66
C GLU A 4 3.62 11.49 6.21
N PHE A 5 3.43 12.46 5.35
CA PHE A 5 2.86 13.76 5.71
C PHE A 5 2.15 14.40 4.52
N SER A 6 1.38 15.45 4.82
CA SER A 6 0.93 16.49 3.91
C SER A 6 1.31 17.85 4.48
N GLY A 7 1.57 18.83 3.63
CA GLY A 7 1.96 20.16 4.07
C GLY A 7 2.08 21.15 2.91
N VAL A 8 2.65 22.30 3.22
CA VAL A 8 2.89 23.39 2.27
C VAL A 8 4.40 23.56 2.09
N VAL A 9 4.82 23.80 0.87
CA VAL A 9 6.22 24.13 0.57
C VAL A 9 6.53 25.51 1.12
N GLU A 10 7.45 25.56 2.08
CA GLU A 10 7.90 26.82 2.70
C GLU A 10 9.14 27.37 1.98
N GLU A 11 10.05 26.49 1.56
CA GLU A 11 11.29 26.83 0.90
C GLU A 11 11.66 25.79 -0.15
N VAL A 12 12.31 26.20 -1.24
CA VAL A 12 12.81 25.29 -2.30
C VAL A 12 14.32 25.46 -2.48
N GLY A 13 15.01 24.35 -2.74
CA GLY A 13 16.45 24.38 -3.08
C GLY A 13 16.69 24.93 -4.48
N ASN A 14 17.94 25.34 -4.75
CA ASN A 14 18.36 26.04 -5.98
C ASN A 14 18.12 25.28 -7.31
N ASN A 15 17.91 23.97 -7.26
CA ASN A 15 17.72 23.10 -8.45
C ASN A 15 16.33 22.41 -8.45
N VAL A 16 15.32 23.09 -7.91
CA VAL A 16 13.94 22.59 -7.83
C VAL A 16 13.05 23.50 -8.66
N ASP A 17 12.61 23.03 -9.81
CA ASP A 17 11.75 23.78 -10.73
C ASP A 17 10.30 23.26 -10.71
N GLU A 18 10.07 22.04 -10.18
CA GLU A 18 8.77 21.36 -10.18
C GLU A 18 7.82 21.82 -9.07
N PHE A 19 8.39 22.44 -8.03
CA PHE A 19 7.66 22.93 -6.86
C PHE A 19 7.95 24.41 -6.58
N SER A 20 6.96 25.12 -6.06
CA SER A 20 7.05 26.51 -5.65
C SER A 20 6.59 26.68 -4.21
N VAL A 21 7.07 27.72 -3.53
CA VAL A 21 6.58 28.13 -2.22
C VAL A 21 5.06 28.32 -2.30
N GLY A 22 4.34 27.75 -1.33
CA GLY A 22 2.87 27.73 -1.28
C GLY A 22 2.24 26.50 -1.93
N ASP A 23 2.99 25.65 -2.65
CA ASP A 23 2.45 24.41 -3.19
C ASP A 23 1.99 23.47 -2.07
N ARG A 24 0.81 22.89 -2.23
CA ARG A 24 0.28 21.84 -1.35
C ARG A 24 0.84 20.49 -1.78
N VAL A 25 1.60 19.85 -0.90
CA VAL A 25 2.35 18.62 -1.20
C VAL A 25 2.11 17.53 -0.18
N TYR A 26 2.35 16.29 -0.59
CA TYR A 26 2.35 15.15 0.31
C TYR A 26 3.49 14.19 -0.05
N CYS A 27 3.86 13.34 0.90
CA CYS A 27 5.05 12.52 0.80
C CYS A 27 4.93 11.25 1.65
N ARG A 28 5.44 10.16 1.11
CA ARG A 28 5.94 9.05 1.90
C ARG A 28 7.43 9.33 2.14
N MET A 29 7.82 9.51 3.41
CA MET A 29 9.18 9.87 3.78
C MET A 29 10.19 8.79 3.36
N PRO A 30 11.37 9.17 2.82
CA PRO A 30 12.49 8.25 2.62
C PRO A 30 12.83 7.48 3.90
N LEU A 31 13.19 6.20 3.75
CA LEU A 31 13.47 5.32 4.90
C LEU A 31 14.62 5.80 5.78
N ASP A 32 15.63 6.40 5.18
CA ASP A 32 16.80 6.96 5.85
C ASP A 32 16.55 8.34 6.47
N LYS A 33 15.36 8.94 6.22
CA LYS A 33 14.97 10.29 6.66
C LYS A 33 13.56 10.33 7.24
N ILE A 34 13.11 9.26 7.88
CA ILE A 34 11.81 9.23 8.57
C ILE A 34 11.77 10.32 9.64
N GLY A 35 10.75 11.21 9.59
CA GLY A 35 10.67 12.33 10.51
C GLY A 35 9.47 13.26 10.30
N ALA A 36 8.32 12.74 9.84
CA ALA A 36 7.14 13.55 9.56
C ALA A 36 6.42 14.12 10.81
N PHE A 37 6.79 13.71 12.03
CA PHE A 37 6.26 14.31 13.26
C PHE A 37 7.06 15.58 13.61
N ALA A 38 6.95 16.60 12.78
CA ALA A 38 7.72 17.83 12.87
C ALA A 38 6.99 18.98 12.18
N GLU A 39 7.22 20.21 12.62
CA GLU A 39 6.70 21.43 11.99
C GLU A 39 7.29 21.60 10.57
N PHE A 40 8.55 21.24 10.38
CA PHE A 40 9.24 21.32 9.10
C PHE A 40 9.97 20.02 8.77
N ALA A 41 10.00 19.67 7.49
CA ALA A 41 10.76 18.53 6.98
C ALA A 41 11.49 18.90 5.70
N ALA A 42 12.79 18.61 5.64
CA ALA A 42 13.57 18.72 4.40
C ALA A 42 13.51 17.41 3.64
N VAL A 43 12.91 17.43 2.45
CA VAL A 43 12.64 16.24 1.66
C VAL A 43 13.17 16.40 0.23
N ASN A 44 13.69 15.32 -0.34
CA ASN A 44 14.08 15.32 -1.75
C ASN A 44 12.84 15.47 -2.64
N LYS A 45 12.90 16.37 -3.64
CA LYS A 45 11.81 16.61 -4.59
C LYS A 45 11.27 15.32 -5.24
N ASN A 46 12.12 14.32 -5.46
CA ASN A 46 11.73 13.05 -6.05
C ASN A 46 10.82 12.18 -5.17
N ALA A 47 10.64 12.53 -3.89
CA ALA A 47 9.72 11.86 -2.98
C ALA A 47 8.35 12.56 -2.85
N LEU A 48 8.22 13.78 -3.39
CA LEU A 48 7.05 14.63 -3.26
C LEU A 48 6.10 14.52 -4.46
N ALA A 49 4.82 14.78 -4.19
CA ALA A 49 3.83 15.07 -5.23
C ALA A 49 2.87 16.16 -4.74
N LYS A 50 2.20 16.84 -5.68
CA LYS A 50 1.13 17.80 -5.37
C LYS A 50 -0.13 17.06 -4.92
N ILE A 51 -0.78 17.58 -3.88
CA ILE A 51 -2.03 17.05 -3.35
C ILE A 51 -3.15 17.27 -4.38
N PRO A 52 -4.06 16.30 -4.62
CA PRO A 52 -5.31 16.52 -5.34
C PRO A 52 -6.10 17.70 -4.76
N ASP A 53 -6.61 18.59 -5.62
CA ASP A 53 -7.21 19.87 -5.19
C ASP A 53 -8.38 19.71 -4.21
N TYR A 54 -9.16 18.64 -4.37
CA TYR A 54 -10.35 18.38 -3.55
C TYR A 54 -10.05 17.80 -2.15
N LEU A 55 -8.82 17.34 -1.89
CA LEU A 55 -8.46 16.78 -0.58
C LEU A 55 -8.05 17.86 0.41
N SER A 56 -8.49 17.75 1.66
CA SER A 56 -7.89 18.50 2.75
C SER A 56 -6.47 17.99 3.06
N PHE A 57 -5.71 18.69 3.88
CA PHE A 57 -4.40 18.20 4.33
C PHE A 57 -4.52 16.91 5.13
N GLU A 58 -5.52 16.82 6.01
CA GLU A 58 -5.76 15.62 6.82
C GLU A 58 -6.08 14.41 5.93
N GLN A 59 -6.94 14.59 4.92
CA GLN A 59 -7.23 13.54 3.95
C GLN A 59 -5.98 13.17 3.15
N ALA A 60 -5.23 14.15 2.68
CA ALA A 60 -4.01 13.93 1.90
C ALA A 60 -2.92 13.19 2.70
N ALA A 61 -2.77 13.47 4.00
CA ALA A 61 -1.82 12.78 4.86
C ALA A 61 -2.11 11.27 5.01
N CYS A 62 -3.33 10.83 4.70
CA CYS A 62 -3.71 9.40 4.74
C CYS A 62 -3.23 8.59 3.53
N VAL A 63 -2.80 9.25 2.45
CA VAL A 63 -2.66 8.64 1.13
C VAL A 63 -1.28 8.02 0.86
N PRO A 64 -0.14 8.72 1.07
CA PRO A 64 1.13 8.39 0.42
C PRO A 64 1.60 6.95 0.65
N LEU A 65 1.64 6.51 1.90
CA LEU A 65 2.16 5.18 2.26
C LEU A 65 1.32 4.05 1.66
N THR A 66 0.00 4.09 1.88
CA THR A 66 -0.90 3.01 1.48
C THR A 66 -1.17 3.01 -0.02
N ALA A 67 -1.32 4.18 -0.64
CA ALA A 67 -1.53 4.28 -2.07
C ALA A 67 -0.28 3.92 -2.87
N LEU A 68 0.93 4.35 -2.44
CA LEU A 68 2.18 3.90 -3.04
C LEU A 68 2.39 2.38 -2.87
N THR A 69 2.04 1.81 -1.71
CA THR A 69 2.11 0.36 -1.51
C THR A 69 1.25 -0.37 -2.52
N ALA A 70 0.00 0.06 -2.72
CA ALA A 70 -0.90 -0.52 -3.72
C ALA A 70 -0.37 -0.33 -5.14
N TYR A 71 0.01 0.90 -5.49
CA TYR A 71 0.51 1.23 -6.83
C TYR A 71 1.77 0.43 -7.18
N GLN A 72 2.77 0.38 -6.28
CA GLN A 72 3.99 -0.39 -6.48
C GLN A 72 3.74 -1.90 -6.54
N SER A 73 2.75 -2.41 -5.81
CA SER A 73 2.33 -3.81 -5.94
C SER A 73 1.80 -4.12 -7.34
N PHE A 74 0.94 -3.26 -7.87
CA PHE A 74 0.33 -3.45 -9.20
C PHE A 74 1.35 -3.23 -10.33
N ASP A 75 2.26 -2.27 -10.17
CA ASP A 75 3.38 -2.06 -11.09
C ASP A 75 4.31 -3.29 -11.14
N LEU A 76 4.63 -3.86 -9.99
CA LEU A 76 5.45 -5.08 -9.87
C LEU A 76 4.76 -6.31 -10.48
N MET A 77 3.44 -6.42 -10.33
CA MET A 77 2.61 -7.45 -10.97
C MET A 77 2.46 -7.24 -12.48
N LYS A 78 2.68 -6.01 -12.98
CA LYS A 78 2.40 -5.61 -14.38
C LYS A 78 0.96 -5.96 -14.75
N VAL A 79 0.02 -5.52 -13.91
CA VAL A 79 -1.40 -5.85 -14.02
C VAL A 79 -1.97 -5.47 -15.39
N LYS A 80 -2.96 -6.25 -15.87
CA LYS A 80 -3.65 -6.01 -17.12
C LYS A 80 -5.14 -5.87 -16.90
N GLU A 81 -5.76 -5.04 -17.73
CA GLU A 81 -7.20 -4.84 -17.72
C GLU A 81 -7.98 -6.16 -17.86
N ASN A 82 -9.13 -6.25 -17.19
CA ASN A 82 -10.03 -7.40 -17.14
C ASN A 82 -9.49 -8.66 -16.42
N GLU A 83 -8.24 -8.65 -15.95
CA GLU A 83 -7.71 -9.73 -15.12
C GLU A 83 -8.24 -9.65 -13.67
N ARG A 84 -8.18 -10.79 -12.96
CA ARG A 84 -8.73 -10.96 -11.60
C ARG A 84 -7.63 -10.77 -10.56
N ILE A 85 -7.90 -9.93 -9.56
CA ILE A 85 -7.03 -9.78 -8.39
C ILE A 85 -7.76 -10.16 -7.11
N PHE A 86 -7.12 -10.96 -6.27
CA PHE A 86 -7.54 -11.17 -4.90
C PHE A 86 -6.69 -10.31 -3.96
N ILE A 87 -7.34 -9.42 -3.22
CA ILE A 87 -6.71 -8.58 -2.19
C ILE A 87 -7.09 -9.14 -0.83
N SER A 88 -6.18 -9.86 -0.18
CA SER A 88 -6.47 -10.43 1.13
C SER A 88 -6.56 -9.35 2.20
N GLY A 89 -7.58 -9.44 3.06
CA GLY A 89 -7.81 -8.44 4.11
C GLY A 89 -8.18 -7.04 3.59
N GLY A 90 -8.86 -6.93 2.44
CA GLY A 90 -9.18 -5.66 1.80
C GLY A 90 -10.11 -4.72 2.59
N THR A 91 -10.63 -5.16 3.73
CA THR A 91 -11.37 -4.29 4.66
C THR A 91 -10.47 -3.42 5.55
N GLY A 92 -9.15 -3.55 5.45
CA GLY A 92 -8.17 -2.74 6.18
C GLY A 92 -7.85 -1.40 5.49
N SER A 93 -6.96 -0.62 6.09
CA SER A 93 -6.53 0.69 5.57
C SER A 93 -5.87 0.61 4.19
N LEU A 94 -5.10 -0.45 3.93
CA LEU A 94 -4.50 -0.65 2.62
C LEU A 94 -5.56 -0.98 1.57
N GLY A 95 -6.52 -1.86 1.89
CA GLY A 95 -7.60 -2.22 0.96
C GLY A 95 -8.43 -1.02 0.54
N ALA A 96 -8.67 -0.07 1.45
CA ALA A 96 -9.38 1.17 1.13
C ALA A 96 -8.67 1.99 0.03
N MET A 97 -7.36 1.85 -0.14
CA MET A 97 -6.59 2.48 -1.21
C MET A 97 -6.38 1.54 -2.40
N ALA A 98 -6.09 0.27 -2.14
CA ALA A 98 -5.77 -0.69 -3.18
C ALA A 98 -6.97 -1.02 -4.09
N ILE A 99 -8.17 -1.13 -3.52
CA ILE A 99 -9.39 -1.46 -4.28
C ILE A 99 -9.68 -0.42 -5.37
N PRO A 100 -9.86 0.89 -5.06
CA PRO A 100 -10.17 1.87 -6.09
C PRO A 100 -9.01 2.07 -7.09
N ILE A 101 -7.76 1.92 -6.67
CA ILE A 101 -6.60 1.96 -7.58
C ILE A 101 -6.64 0.74 -8.53
N ALA A 102 -6.92 -0.47 -8.02
CA ALA A 102 -7.09 -1.67 -8.84
C ALA A 102 -8.23 -1.52 -9.87
N LYS A 103 -9.35 -0.93 -9.45
CA LYS A 103 -10.48 -0.61 -10.36
C LYS A 103 -10.08 0.37 -11.44
N ASN A 104 -9.25 1.38 -11.13
CA ASN A 104 -8.73 2.30 -12.13
C ASN A 104 -7.82 1.61 -13.17
N PHE A 105 -7.15 0.51 -12.81
CA PHE A 105 -6.41 -0.35 -13.75
C PHE A 105 -7.31 -1.34 -14.50
N GLY A 106 -8.63 -1.27 -14.34
CA GLY A 106 -9.60 -2.14 -15.01
C GLY A 106 -9.64 -3.57 -14.47
N LEU A 107 -9.13 -3.82 -13.25
CA LEU A 107 -9.13 -5.14 -12.65
C LEU A 107 -10.50 -5.55 -12.10
N LYS A 108 -10.76 -6.86 -12.12
CA LYS A 108 -11.85 -7.49 -11.36
C LYS A 108 -11.36 -7.79 -9.95
N VAL A 109 -11.88 -7.06 -8.97
CA VAL A 109 -11.38 -7.06 -7.59
C VAL A 109 -12.20 -7.98 -6.71
N ILE A 110 -11.54 -8.97 -6.13
CA ILE A 110 -12.08 -9.89 -5.13
C ILE A 110 -11.38 -9.62 -3.80
N THR A 111 -12.12 -9.63 -2.71
CA THR A 111 -11.52 -9.46 -1.37
C THR A 111 -12.26 -10.27 -0.32
N ASN A 112 -11.59 -10.50 0.80
CA ASN A 112 -12.20 -11.07 1.99
C ASN A 112 -12.20 -10.10 3.17
N GLY A 113 -13.14 -10.31 4.07
CA GLY A 113 -13.28 -9.50 5.27
C GLY A 113 -14.39 -10.01 6.17
N SER A 114 -14.71 -9.28 7.24
CA SER A 114 -15.91 -9.53 8.04
C SER A 114 -17.14 -8.91 7.37
N ALA A 115 -18.26 -9.61 7.37
CA ALA A 115 -19.54 -9.17 6.78
C ALA A 115 -19.94 -7.74 7.16
N LYS A 116 -19.63 -7.30 8.38
CA LYS A 116 -19.92 -5.92 8.85
C LYS A 116 -19.25 -4.80 8.01
N ASN A 117 -18.24 -5.14 7.25
CA ASN A 117 -17.50 -4.19 6.40
C ASN A 117 -17.82 -4.37 4.90
N LYS A 118 -18.77 -5.27 4.55
CA LYS A 118 -19.08 -5.63 3.15
C LYS A 118 -19.52 -4.41 2.35
N GLU A 119 -20.50 -3.67 2.82
CA GLU A 119 -21.04 -2.49 2.12
C GLU A 119 -19.93 -1.48 1.81
N ARG A 120 -19.10 -1.16 2.79
CA ARG A 120 -17.98 -0.23 2.60
C ARG A 120 -17.01 -0.64 1.47
N VAL A 121 -16.69 -1.92 1.34
CA VAL A 121 -15.76 -2.35 0.27
C VAL A 121 -16.45 -2.49 -1.08
N ILE A 122 -17.74 -2.79 -1.11
CA ILE A 122 -18.55 -2.73 -2.34
C ILE A 122 -18.60 -1.30 -2.88
N ASP A 123 -18.81 -0.30 -2.02
CA ASP A 123 -18.78 1.12 -2.39
C ASP A 123 -17.41 1.56 -2.94
N LEU A 124 -16.32 0.90 -2.53
CA LEU A 124 -14.98 1.11 -3.09
C LEU A 124 -14.78 0.43 -4.47
N GLY A 125 -15.73 -0.37 -4.94
CA GLY A 125 -15.70 -1.02 -6.24
C GLY A 125 -15.30 -2.50 -6.24
N VAL A 126 -15.40 -3.20 -5.12
CA VAL A 126 -15.19 -4.66 -5.06
C VAL A 126 -16.26 -5.38 -5.88
N ASP A 127 -15.82 -6.28 -6.77
CA ASP A 127 -16.73 -7.09 -7.59
C ASP A 127 -17.24 -8.33 -6.83
N GLU A 128 -16.41 -8.93 -5.96
CA GLU A 128 -16.75 -10.12 -5.17
C GLU A 128 -16.20 -10.01 -3.74
N PHE A 129 -17.08 -10.18 -2.75
CA PHE A 129 -16.71 -10.15 -1.33
C PHE A 129 -16.95 -11.51 -0.67
N ILE A 130 -15.95 -11.99 0.08
CA ILE A 130 -15.98 -13.27 0.79
C ILE A 130 -15.93 -13.00 2.30
N ASP A 131 -16.93 -13.46 3.06
CA ASP A 131 -16.89 -13.41 4.51
C ASP A 131 -16.04 -14.57 5.05
N TYR A 132 -14.84 -14.26 5.53
CA TYR A 132 -13.89 -15.25 6.06
C TYR A 132 -14.40 -16.02 7.29
N ARG A 133 -15.51 -15.57 7.92
CA ARG A 133 -16.09 -16.25 9.09
C ARG A 133 -16.97 -17.43 8.70
N THR A 134 -17.49 -17.43 7.49
CA THR A 134 -18.44 -18.42 6.97
C THR A 134 -17.93 -19.16 5.75
N GLN A 135 -16.88 -18.64 5.10
CA GLN A 135 -16.37 -19.14 3.82
C GLN A 135 -14.83 -19.19 3.83
N ASP A 136 -14.26 -20.27 3.32
CA ASP A 136 -12.83 -20.35 2.99
C ASP A 136 -12.62 -20.02 1.52
N TYR A 137 -12.02 -18.88 1.24
CA TYR A 137 -11.75 -18.41 -0.12
C TYR A 137 -10.91 -19.41 -0.93
N SER A 138 -10.06 -20.21 -0.26
CA SER A 138 -9.22 -21.22 -0.93
C SER A 138 -9.98 -22.41 -1.47
N GLU A 139 -11.24 -22.60 -1.08
CA GLU A 139 -12.14 -23.64 -1.58
C GLU A 139 -13.11 -23.11 -2.65
N ILE A 140 -13.22 -21.77 -2.78
CA ILE A 140 -14.19 -21.12 -3.65
C ILE A 140 -13.49 -20.54 -4.88
N LEU A 141 -12.30 -19.94 -4.69
CA LEU A 141 -11.56 -19.27 -5.74
C LEU A 141 -10.59 -20.20 -6.45
N SER A 142 -10.47 -20.01 -7.75
CA SER A 142 -9.44 -20.61 -8.61
C SER A 142 -9.10 -19.63 -9.74
N ASP A 143 -7.99 -19.89 -10.42
CA ASP A 143 -7.56 -19.17 -11.61
C ASP A 143 -7.47 -17.64 -11.41
N ILE A 144 -7.01 -17.22 -10.25
CA ILE A 144 -6.75 -15.81 -9.92
C ILE A 144 -5.43 -15.39 -10.58
N ASP A 145 -5.44 -14.25 -11.30
CA ASP A 145 -4.27 -13.75 -12.01
C ASP A 145 -3.24 -13.14 -11.03
N TYR A 146 -3.74 -12.39 -10.06
CA TYR A 146 -2.92 -11.66 -9.09
C TYR A 146 -3.42 -11.83 -7.66
N VAL A 147 -2.49 -11.90 -6.72
CA VAL A 147 -2.79 -11.85 -5.29
C VAL A 147 -1.96 -10.74 -4.63
N LEU A 148 -2.64 -9.84 -3.93
CA LEU A 148 -2.01 -8.88 -3.00
C LEU A 148 -2.23 -9.37 -1.57
N ASP A 149 -1.19 -9.98 -0.99
CA ASP A 149 -1.22 -10.45 0.39
C ASP A 149 -0.94 -9.33 1.39
N THR A 150 -1.89 -9.11 2.30
CA THR A 150 -1.77 -8.19 3.43
C THR A 150 -1.79 -8.89 4.79
N LEU A 151 -1.97 -10.20 4.82
CA LEU A 151 -2.17 -11.01 6.04
C LEU A 151 -0.90 -11.75 6.47
N GLY A 152 -0.08 -12.19 5.50
CA GLY A 152 1.23 -12.77 5.73
C GLY A 152 1.26 -14.29 5.73
N GLU A 153 2.34 -14.86 6.28
CA GLU A 153 2.76 -16.26 6.08
C GLU A 153 1.69 -17.32 6.29
N LYS A 154 0.76 -17.11 7.21
CA LYS A 154 -0.30 -18.10 7.52
C LYS A 154 -1.29 -18.29 6.37
N GLU A 155 -1.47 -17.27 5.53
CA GLU A 155 -2.40 -17.31 4.41
C GLU A 155 -1.71 -17.63 3.08
N LEU A 156 -0.40 -17.40 2.94
CA LEU A 156 0.33 -17.53 1.68
C LEU A 156 0.13 -18.87 0.98
N GLU A 157 0.07 -19.99 1.70
CA GLU A 157 -0.13 -21.31 1.08
C GLU A 157 -1.51 -21.43 0.43
N LYS A 158 -2.56 -20.88 1.07
CA LYS A 158 -3.91 -20.80 0.49
C LYS A 158 -3.96 -19.86 -0.70
N GLU A 159 -3.26 -18.75 -0.63
CA GLU A 159 -3.17 -17.75 -1.70
C GLU A 159 -2.47 -18.32 -2.94
N PHE A 160 -1.40 -19.08 -2.78
CA PHE A 160 -0.80 -19.84 -3.90
C PHE A 160 -1.73 -20.91 -4.49
N LYS A 161 -2.63 -21.48 -3.69
CA LYS A 161 -3.58 -22.50 -4.17
C LYS A 161 -4.57 -21.90 -5.17
N ILE A 162 -5.10 -20.72 -4.90
CA ILE A 162 -6.09 -20.02 -5.75
C ILE A 162 -5.47 -19.37 -6.98
N LEU A 163 -4.16 -19.12 -6.97
CA LEU A 163 -3.44 -18.44 -8.03
C LEU A 163 -3.31 -19.37 -9.24
N LYS A 164 -3.58 -18.86 -10.45
CA LYS A 164 -3.40 -19.63 -11.71
C LYS A 164 -1.94 -20.00 -11.95
N ASN A 165 -1.69 -20.89 -12.91
CA ASN A 165 -0.35 -21.06 -13.47
C ASN A 165 0.14 -19.72 -14.04
N ASP A 166 1.43 -19.41 -13.87
CA ASP A 166 2.05 -18.13 -14.27
C ASP A 166 1.50 -16.90 -13.52
N GLY A 167 0.59 -17.05 -12.55
CA GLY A 167 0.04 -15.98 -11.76
C GLY A 167 1.08 -15.33 -10.84
N ILE A 168 0.78 -14.13 -10.34
CA ILE A 168 1.73 -13.33 -9.55
C ILE A 168 1.16 -13.00 -8.17
N LEU A 169 1.92 -13.33 -7.12
CA LEU A 169 1.63 -12.97 -5.74
C LEU A 169 2.64 -11.93 -5.24
N VAL A 170 2.14 -10.81 -4.75
CA VAL A 170 2.92 -9.81 -4.02
C VAL A 170 2.50 -9.85 -2.56
N SER A 171 3.46 -10.09 -1.66
CA SER A 171 3.24 -10.09 -0.21
C SER A 171 3.89 -8.91 0.47
N LEU A 172 3.16 -8.32 1.42
CA LEU A 172 3.61 -7.22 2.27
C LEU A 172 4.06 -7.70 3.66
N LYS A 173 3.70 -8.93 4.03
CA LYS A 173 3.96 -9.50 5.36
C LYS A 173 4.58 -10.90 5.32
N GLY A 174 4.90 -11.39 4.13
CA GLY A 174 5.63 -12.63 3.96
C GLY A 174 7.13 -12.47 4.17
N MET A 175 7.90 -13.45 3.73
CA MET A 175 9.36 -13.41 3.84
C MET A 175 10.02 -12.80 2.61
N PRO A 176 10.94 -11.85 2.78
CA PRO A 176 11.77 -11.39 1.67
C PRO A 176 12.60 -12.53 1.10
N ASN A 177 12.79 -12.52 -0.22
CA ASN A 177 13.52 -13.53 -0.96
C ASN A 177 14.72 -12.93 -1.70
N LYS A 178 15.42 -13.76 -2.48
CA LYS A 178 16.58 -13.33 -3.25
C LYS A 178 16.21 -12.25 -4.28
N GLU A 179 15.06 -12.39 -4.94
CA GLU A 179 14.53 -11.40 -5.90
C GLU A 179 14.39 -10.02 -5.25
N PHE A 180 13.78 -9.95 -4.07
CA PHE A 180 13.67 -8.73 -3.30
C PHE A 180 15.05 -8.10 -3.03
N ALA A 181 16.01 -8.90 -2.58
CA ALA A 181 17.35 -8.40 -2.29
C ALA A 181 18.09 -7.89 -3.56
N GLU A 182 17.85 -8.51 -4.70
CA GLU A 182 18.39 -8.08 -6.00
C GLU A 182 17.75 -6.76 -6.46
N ARG A 183 16.43 -6.66 -6.41
CA ARG A 183 15.66 -5.48 -6.79
C ARG A 183 15.97 -4.26 -5.91
N MET A 184 16.22 -4.50 -4.62
CA MET A 184 16.63 -3.47 -3.66
C MET A 184 18.13 -3.15 -3.69
N GLY A 185 18.91 -3.74 -4.59
CA GLY A 185 20.37 -3.48 -4.71
C GLY A 185 21.17 -3.88 -3.48
N LEU A 186 20.70 -4.84 -2.67
CA LEU A 186 21.35 -5.23 -1.42
C LEU A 186 22.68 -5.97 -1.68
N SER A 187 23.55 -5.99 -0.65
CA SER A 187 24.85 -6.66 -0.72
C SER A 187 24.71 -8.18 -0.98
N SER A 188 25.76 -8.79 -1.54
CA SER A 188 25.78 -10.23 -1.85
C SER A 188 25.46 -11.11 -0.65
N ILE A 189 25.92 -10.74 0.55
CA ILE A 189 25.61 -11.47 1.80
C ILE A 189 24.11 -11.43 2.08
N LYS A 190 23.48 -10.26 1.96
CA LYS A 190 22.02 -10.11 2.16
C LYS A 190 21.22 -10.87 1.09
N LYS A 191 21.69 -10.92 -0.16
CA LYS A 191 21.06 -11.73 -1.23
C LYS A 191 21.05 -13.23 -0.89
N VAL A 192 22.16 -13.75 -0.38
CA VAL A 192 22.23 -15.15 0.09
C VAL A 192 21.28 -15.38 1.27
N LEU A 193 21.32 -14.51 2.28
CA LEU A 193 20.48 -14.63 3.47
C LEU A 193 18.99 -14.65 3.09
N PHE A 194 18.53 -13.68 2.30
CA PHE A 194 17.14 -13.61 1.88
C PHE A 194 16.75 -14.75 0.92
N GLY A 195 17.71 -15.26 0.12
CA GLY A 195 17.50 -16.47 -0.66
C GLY A 195 17.25 -17.73 0.18
N VAL A 196 17.85 -17.82 1.38
CA VAL A 196 17.57 -18.91 2.31
C VAL A 196 16.21 -18.70 3.00
N VAL A 197 15.94 -17.49 3.49
CA VAL A 197 14.72 -17.16 4.23
C VAL A 197 13.48 -17.30 3.37
N GLY A 198 13.48 -16.77 2.14
CA GLY A 198 12.34 -16.81 1.20
C GLY A 198 12.18 -18.13 0.44
N ARG A 199 13.13 -19.07 0.56
CA ARG A 199 13.19 -20.31 -0.23
C ARG A 199 11.92 -21.15 -0.19
N LYS A 200 11.20 -21.14 0.94
CA LYS A 200 9.93 -21.89 1.08
C LYS A 200 8.91 -21.40 0.03
N PHE A 201 8.69 -20.11 -0.05
CA PHE A 201 7.70 -19.51 -0.94
C PHE A 201 8.12 -19.54 -2.41
N ASP A 202 9.42 -19.33 -2.70
CA ASP A 202 9.97 -19.51 -4.04
C ASP A 202 9.72 -20.94 -4.57
N LYS A 203 9.93 -21.97 -3.72
CA LYS A 203 9.66 -23.37 -4.11
C LYS A 203 8.18 -23.66 -4.33
N ILE A 204 7.27 -23.03 -3.56
CA ILE A 204 5.83 -23.18 -3.77
C ILE A 204 5.45 -22.58 -5.11
N ALA A 205 5.88 -21.34 -5.36
CA ALA A 205 5.62 -20.63 -6.60
C ALA A 205 6.12 -21.40 -7.84
N GLN A 206 7.33 -21.93 -7.80
CA GLN A 206 7.93 -22.69 -8.91
C GLN A 206 7.11 -23.90 -9.36
N LYS A 207 6.32 -24.54 -8.49
CA LYS A 207 5.53 -25.75 -8.84
C LYS A 207 4.49 -25.50 -9.95
N LYS A 208 3.97 -24.24 -10.04
CA LYS A 208 2.98 -23.82 -11.03
C LYS A 208 3.50 -22.68 -11.90
N ASN A 209 4.81 -22.49 -11.98
CA ASN A 209 5.45 -21.36 -12.65
C ASN A 209 4.96 -19.98 -12.16
N GLN A 210 4.42 -19.90 -10.96
CA GLN A 210 3.94 -18.69 -10.32
C GLN A 210 5.13 -17.82 -9.91
N LYS A 211 4.88 -16.51 -9.70
CA LYS A 211 5.89 -15.58 -9.20
C LYS A 211 5.53 -15.12 -7.79
N TYR A 212 6.52 -15.08 -6.92
CA TYR A 212 6.42 -14.54 -5.58
C TYR A 212 7.32 -13.32 -5.43
N TYR A 213 6.72 -12.21 -5.03
CA TYR A 213 7.43 -10.99 -4.70
C TYR A 213 7.12 -10.56 -3.27
N PHE A 214 8.16 -10.21 -2.52
CA PHE A 214 8.02 -9.45 -1.29
C PHE A 214 8.16 -7.97 -1.62
N LEU A 215 7.20 -7.14 -1.18
CA LEU A 215 7.26 -5.70 -1.39
C LEU A 215 7.53 -4.98 -0.07
N PHE A 216 8.53 -4.14 -0.08
CA PHE A 216 8.73 -3.05 0.87
C PHE A 216 8.62 -1.74 0.10
N VAL A 217 7.61 -0.92 0.45
CA VAL A 217 7.29 0.31 -0.28
C VAL A 217 8.41 1.35 -0.15
N ASN A 218 8.76 2.00 -1.25
CA ASN A 218 9.72 3.10 -1.28
C ASN A 218 9.00 4.41 -1.59
N GLU A 219 9.64 5.52 -1.23
CA GLU A 219 9.25 6.84 -1.69
C GLU A 219 9.39 6.93 -3.22
N ASN A 220 8.42 7.57 -3.86
CA ASN A 220 8.46 7.81 -5.30
C ASN A 220 7.44 8.89 -5.67
N GLY A 221 7.90 10.12 -5.85
CA GLY A 221 7.05 11.27 -6.19
C GLY A 221 6.38 11.13 -7.56
N ALA A 222 7.07 10.51 -8.54
CA ALA A 222 6.48 10.29 -9.86
C ALA A 222 5.29 9.32 -9.80
N GLN A 223 5.42 8.20 -9.07
CA GLN A 223 4.31 7.27 -8.84
C GLN A 223 3.21 7.91 -7.99
N LEU A 224 3.57 8.70 -6.97
CA LEU A 224 2.61 9.42 -6.16
C LEU A 224 1.85 10.47 -6.97
N SER A 225 2.47 11.10 -7.98
CA SER A 225 1.79 11.97 -8.93
C SER A 225 0.80 11.22 -9.82
N GLN A 226 1.07 9.97 -10.20
CA GLN A 226 0.08 9.13 -10.88
C GLN A 226 -1.09 8.78 -9.95
N VAL A 227 -0.81 8.48 -8.68
CA VAL A 227 -1.85 8.30 -7.65
C VAL A 227 -2.70 9.56 -7.53
N SER A 228 -2.11 10.78 -7.52
CA SER A 228 -2.88 12.04 -7.51
C SER A 228 -3.88 12.10 -8.65
N LYS A 229 -3.47 11.72 -9.88
CA LYS A 229 -4.36 11.71 -11.05
C LYS A 229 -5.50 10.71 -10.89
N ILE A 230 -5.21 9.50 -10.39
CA ILE A 230 -6.23 8.47 -10.11
C ILE A 230 -7.25 9.00 -9.10
N PHE A 231 -6.77 9.67 -8.04
CA PHE A 231 -7.60 10.28 -7.02
C PHE A 231 -8.49 11.39 -7.58
N GLU A 232 -7.92 12.28 -8.42
CA GLU A 232 -8.71 13.34 -9.10
C GLU A 232 -9.80 12.78 -9.99
N GLN A 233 -9.50 11.75 -10.78
CA GLN A 233 -10.45 11.13 -11.70
C GLN A 233 -11.60 10.43 -10.99
N ASN A 234 -11.31 9.72 -9.91
CA ASN A 234 -12.27 8.86 -9.22
C ASN A 234 -12.80 9.45 -7.91
N LYS A 235 -12.32 10.65 -7.50
CA LYS A 235 -12.70 11.35 -6.26
C LYS A 235 -12.62 10.45 -5.02
N ILE A 236 -11.55 9.63 -4.95
CA ILE A 236 -11.34 8.66 -3.87
C ILE A 236 -11.22 9.40 -2.53
N GLN A 237 -11.97 8.95 -1.52
CA GLN A 237 -11.98 9.56 -0.18
C GLN A 237 -11.17 8.72 0.80
N PRO A 238 -10.04 9.23 1.32
CA PRO A 238 -9.29 8.57 2.39
C PRO A 238 -10.09 8.51 3.69
N SER A 239 -9.91 7.41 4.42
CA SER A 239 -10.58 7.20 5.71
C SER A 239 -9.68 7.66 6.86
N ILE A 240 -10.09 8.72 7.54
CA ILE A 240 -9.50 9.21 8.79
C ILE A 240 -10.21 8.51 9.94
N ASP A 241 -9.44 7.98 10.89
CA ASP A 241 -9.98 7.44 12.14
C ASP A 241 -10.07 8.53 13.21
N GLU A 242 -8.94 9.13 13.56
CA GLU A 242 -8.87 10.19 14.58
C GLU A 242 -7.67 11.11 14.33
N ILE A 243 -7.81 12.35 14.73
CA ILE A 243 -6.76 13.37 14.65
C ILE A 243 -6.38 13.78 16.07
N PHE A 244 -5.10 13.69 16.38
CA PHE A 244 -4.50 14.10 17.66
C PHE A 244 -3.58 15.30 17.45
N GLU A 245 -3.44 16.13 18.48
CA GLU A 245 -2.38 17.14 18.50
C GLU A 245 -1.01 16.48 18.70
N LEU A 246 0.07 17.11 18.26
CA LEU A 246 1.44 16.59 18.43
C LEU A 246 1.77 16.27 19.89
N SER A 247 1.28 17.06 20.83
CA SER A 247 1.44 16.84 22.29
C SER A 247 0.81 15.53 22.76
N GLU A 248 -0.12 14.95 22.01
CA GLU A 248 -0.84 13.72 22.31
C GLU A 248 -0.26 12.50 21.57
N VAL A 249 0.92 12.62 20.95
CA VAL A 249 1.56 11.56 20.14
C VAL A 249 1.57 10.20 20.82
N ASN A 250 1.80 10.15 22.14
CA ASN A 250 1.81 8.88 22.89
C ASN A 250 0.43 8.21 22.95
N LYS A 251 -0.65 8.99 23.00
CA LYS A 251 -2.02 8.45 22.93
C LYS A 251 -2.31 7.89 21.54
N ALA A 252 -1.94 8.64 20.49
CA ALA A 252 -2.10 8.22 19.11
C ALA A 252 -1.34 6.91 18.83
N LEU A 253 -0.07 6.82 19.24
CA LEU A 253 0.75 5.61 19.09
C LEU A 253 0.16 4.42 19.83
N LYS A 254 -0.30 4.60 21.08
CA LYS A 254 -0.93 3.54 21.88
C LYS A 254 -2.22 3.01 21.23
N LYS A 255 -3.04 3.91 20.65
CA LYS A 255 -4.25 3.51 19.92
C LYS A 255 -3.92 2.63 18.71
N VAL A 256 -2.89 3.01 17.94
CA VAL A 256 -2.43 2.22 16.79
C VAL A 256 -1.87 0.87 17.21
N ASP A 257 -1.03 0.85 18.26
CA ASP A 257 -0.40 -0.38 18.80
C ASP A 257 -1.43 -1.38 19.31
N ASN A 258 -2.49 -0.90 19.96
CA ASN A 258 -3.62 -1.72 20.41
C ASN A 258 -4.51 -2.24 19.25
N GLY A 259 -4.30 -1.80 18.01
CA GLY A 259 -5.15 -2.18 16.87
C GLY A 259 -6.55 -1.60 16.91
N GLU A 260 -6.76 -0.48 17.62
CA GLU A 260 -8.05 0.17 17.79
C GLU A 260 -8.43 1.11 16.64
N SER A 261 -7.49 1.41 15.75
CA SER A 261 -7.70 2.31 14.61
C SER A 261 -8.57 1.68 13.53
N LYS A 262 -9.58 2.43 13.08
CA LYS A 262 -10.51 2.04 11.99
C LYS A 262 -10.22 2.76 10.66
N GLY A 263 -9.06 3.40 10.56
CA GLY A 263 -8.57 4.18 9.44
C GLY A 263 -7.17 4.68 9.75
N LYS A 264 -6.79 5.84 9.21
CA LYS A 264 -5.53 6.50 9.55
C LYS A 264 -5.68 7.33 10.83
N THR A 265 -4.78 7.12 11.77
CA THR A 265 -4.61 7.99 12.94
C THR A 265 -3.58 9.06 12.59
N LEU A 266 -3.96 10.31 12.72
CA LEU A 266 -3.18 11.46 12.30
C LEU A 266 -2.68 12.28 13.49
N LEU A 267 -1.55 12.96 13.28
CA LEU A 267 -1.08 14.02 14.14
C LEU A 267 -1.21 15.35 13.40
N LYS A 268 -1.89 16.30 14.01
CA LYS A 268 -1.93 17.68 13.54
C LYS A 268 -0.75 18.43 14.13
N ILE A 269 0.00 19.08 13.24
CA ILE A 269 1.14 19.91 13.57
C ILE A 269 0.72 21.34 13.25
N ASN A 270 0.83 22.23 14.23
CA ASN A 270 0.46 23.66 14.10
C ASN A 270 1.64 24.47 13.59
#